data_94b0ab68724bdec25cd6c343aa42dd33
#
_entry.id   94b0ab68724bdec25cd6c343aa42dd33
#
_cell.length_a   1.000
_cell.length_b   1.000
_cell.length_c   1.000
_cell.angle_alpha   90.00
_cell.angle_beta   90.00
_cell.angle_gamma   90.00
#
_symmetry.space_group_name_H-M   'P 1'
#
loop_
_entity.id
_entity.type
_entity.pdbx_description
1 polymer ?
#
loop_
_entity_poly.entity_id
_entity_poly.type
_entity_poly.pdbx_seq_one_letter_code
_entity_poly.pdbx_strand_id
1 'polypeptide(L)'
;MTILQSATNDLIFYKKSGISSPYYLVRLVNRITAKEFVFLDQSPVACPFISLQLIEVGRTGTESPLSASIKVDTGSYDIYLYDQVSSTNLDYTLTNSLLYEGEAYVYSDEDLDRTFL
;
A
#
# COMPACT_ATOMS: atom_id res chain seq x y z
N MET A 1 5.65 3.21 8.92
CA MET A 1 5.05 1.99 8.35
C MET A 1 6.15 1.17 7.70
N THR A 2 6.15 -0.11 7.91
CA THR A 2 7.19 -1.02 7.40
C THR A 2 6.56 -2.06 6.47
N ILE A 3 7.16 -2.24 5.30
CA ILE A 3 6.75 -3.22 4.30
C ILE A 3 7.91 -4.17 4.03
N LEU A 4 7.65 -5.47 4.08
CA LEU A 4 8.63 -6.51 3.78
C LEU A 4 8.40 -7.08 2.39
N GLN A 5 9.47 -7.24 1.62
CA GLN A 5 9.41 -7.93 0.33
C GLN A 5 9.13 -9.42 0.53
N SER A 6 8.53 -10.06 -0.45
CA SER A 6 8.17 -11.48 -0.46
C SER A 6 7.32 -11.89 0.75
N ALA A 7 6.41 -11.02 1.17
CA ALA A 7 5.58 -11.24 2.35
C ALA A 7 4.21 -10.59 2.20
N THR A 8 3.27 -11.06 3.03
CA THR A 8 1.98 -10.41 3.21
C THR A 8 2.12 -9.38 4.34
N ASN A 9 1.78 -8.13 4.03
CA ASN A 9 1.92 -7.00 4.96
C ASN A 9 0.55 -6.45 5.34
N ASP A 10 0.34 -6.23 6.63
CA ASP A 10 -0.86 -5.56 7.14
C ASP A 10 -0.59 -4.06 7.24
N LEU A 11 -1.39 -3.27 6.53
CA LEU A 11 -1.30 -1.82 6.53
C LEU A 11 -2.52 -1.24 7.22
N ILE A 12 -2.31 -0.53 8.33
CA ILE A 12 -3.40 -0.01 9.15
C ILE A 12 -3.38 1.52 9.12
N PHE A 13 -4.52 2.10 8.74
CA PHE A 13 -4.72 3.54 8.67
C PHE A 13 -5.91 3.93 9.53
N TYR A 14 -5.82 5.04 10.27
CA TYR A 14 -6.96 5.54 11.02
C TYR A 14 -8.01 6.10 10.07
N LYS A 15 -9.25 5.67 10.24
CA LYS A 15 -10.37 6.08 9.40
C LYS A 15 -10.99 7.36 9.95
N LYS A 16 -11.09 8.35 9.10
CA LYS A 16 -11.85 9.56 9.42
C LYS A 16 -13.33 9.22 9.43
N SER A 17 -14.04 9.68 10.47
CA SER A 17 -15.47 9.43 10.66
C SER A 17 -16.28 9.94 9.45
N GLY A 18 -17.28 9.17 9.03
CA GLY A 18 -18.18 9.53 7.94
C GLY A 18 -17.72 9.16 6.53
N ILE A 19 -16.53 8.59 6.38
CA ILE A 19 -16.04 8.14 5.07
C ILE A 19 -16.34 6.66 4.90
N SER A 20 -17.06 6.33 3.83
CA SER A 20 -17.40 4.96 3.46
C SER A 20 -17.27 4.81 1.94
N SER A 21 -16.27 4.05 1.52
CA SER A 21 -16.06 3.71 0.12
C SER A 21 -15.69 2.24 0.02
N PRO A 22 -16.10 1.55 -1.06
CA PRO A 22 -15.84 0.11 -1.18
C PRO A 22 -14.37 -0.20 -1.44
N TYR A 23 -13.61 0.73 -2.00
CA TYR A 23 -12.24 0.49 -2.42
C TYR A 23 -11.30 1.57 -1.92
N TYR A 24 -10.06 1.17 -1.70
CA TYR A 24 -8.96 2.06 -1.30
C TYR A 24 -7.81 1.90 -2.26
N LEU A 25 -7.27 3.02 -2.72
CA LEU A 25 -6.09 3.06 -3.57
C LEU A 25 -4.91 3.54 -2.74
N VAL A 26 -3.83 2.75 -2.74
CA VAL A 26 -2.59 3.11 -2.06
C VAL A 26 -1.54 3.43 -3.11
N ARG A 27 -0.90 4.59 -2.94
CA ARG A 27 0.16 5.07 -3.81
C ARG A 27 1.43 5.24 -3.01
N LEU A 28 2.50 4.58 -3.43
CA LEU A 28 3.82 4.67 -2.83
C LEU A 28 4.74 5.40 -3.81
N VAL A 29 5.40 6.45 -3.36
CA VAL A 29 6.34 7.22 -4.18
C VAL A 29 7.71 7.16 -3.55
N ASN A 30 8.69 6.60 -4.26
CA ASN A 30 10.06 6.49 -3.78
C ASN A 30 10.66 7.90 -3.66
N ARG A 31 11.23 8.21 -2.50
CA ARG A 31 11.78 9.54 -2.20
C ARG A 31 13.02 9.90 -3.01
N ILE A 32 13.74 8.89 -3.51
CA ILE A 32 14.98 9.09 -4.25
C ILE A 32 14.75 9.03 -5.75
N THR A 33 14.04 7.99 -6.23
CA THR A 33 13.83 7.74 -7.65
C THR A 33 12.57 8.36 -8.21
N ALA A 34 11.63 8.79 -7.35
CA ALA A 34 10.29 9.24 -7.68
C ALA A 34 9.42 8.17 -8.37
N LYS A 35 9.86 6.91 -8.39
CA LYS A 35 9.10 5.82 -8.97
C LYS A 35 7.86 5.54 -8.12
N GLU A 36 6.74 5.32 -8.77
CA GLU A 36 5.45 5.08 -8.13
C GLU A 36 5.05 3.61 -8.18
N PHE A 37 4.42 3.15 -7.10
CA PHE A 37 3.82 1.82 -6.99
C PHE A 37 2.41 2.00 -6.47
N VAL A 38 1.41 1.42 -7.14
CA VAL A 38 0.00 1.64 -6.84
C VAL A 38 -0.72 0.31 -6.76
N PHE A 39 -1.61 0.18 -5.77
CA PHE A 39 -2.48 -1.00 -5.67
C PHE A 39 -3.85 -0.64 -5.09
N LEU A 40 -4.83 -1.51 -5.33
CA LEU A 40 -6.19 -1.43 -4.79
C LEU A 40 -6.41 -2.55 -3.78
N ASP A 41 -7.16 -2.24 -2.73
CA ASP A 41 -7.65 -3.23 -1.78
C ASP A 41 -9.00 -2.79 -1.20
N GLN A 42 -9.64 -3.72 -0.48
CA GLN A 42 -10.88 -3.48 0.26
C GLN A 42 -10.62 -3.62 1.74
N SER A 43 -11.35 -2.85 2.54
CA SER A 43 -11.30 -2.98 4.00
C SER A 43 -12.69 -3.27 4.53
N PRO A 44 -12.81 -4.06 5.62
CA PRO A 44 -14.10 -4.27 6.28
C PRO A 44 -14.72 -2.96 6.74
N VAL A 45 -16.02 -2.81 6.50
CA VAL A 45 -16.74 -1.52 6.71
C VAL A 45 -16.88 -1.14 8.18
N ALA A 46 -16.76 -2.10 9.11
CA ALA A 46 -17.16 -1.93 10.50
C ALA A 46 -16.04 -1.47 11.45
N CYS A 47 -14.85 -1.18 10.99
CA CYS A 47 -13.70 -0.82 11.85
C CYS A 47 -13.49 0.70 11.92
N PRO A 48 -13.03 1.25 13.08
CA PRO A 48 -12.64 2.66 13.17
C PRO A 48 -11.34 2.96 12.41
N PHE A 49 -10.67 1.95 11.87
CA PHE A 49 -9.49 2.10 11.02
C PHE A 49 -9.63 1.24 9.77
N ILE A 50 -8.87 1.61 8.75
CA ILE A 50 -8.79 0.91 7.48
C ILE A 50 -7.65 -0.09 7.59
N SER A 51 -7.95 -1.38 7.44
CA SER A 51 -6.95 -2.45 7.45
C SER A 51 -6.83 -3.04 6.05
N LEU A 52 -5.70 -2.85 5.42
CA LEU A 52 -5.41 -3.36 4.08
C LEU A 52 -4.30 -4.39 4.14
N GLN A 53 -4.30 -5.34 3.22
CA GLN A 53 -3.22 -6.31 3.09
C GLN A 53 -2.50 -6.10 1.76
N LEU A 54 -1.21 -5.86 1.83
CA LEU A 54 -0.35 -5.80 0.66
C LEU A 54 0.46 -7.08 0.56
N ILE A 55 0.33 -7.79 -0.55
CA ILE A 55 1.15 -8.95 -0.87
C ILE A 55 2.30 -8.47 -1.76
N GLU A 56 3.50 -8.35 -1.19
CA GLU A 56 4.70 -8.07 -1.96
C GLU A 56 5.19 -9.41 -2.53
N VAL A 57 5.12 -9.53 -3.85
CA VAL A 57 5.28 -10.83 -4.53
C VAL A 57 6.73 -11.22 -4.81
N GLY A 58 7.68 -10.35 -4.47
CA GLY A 58 9.08 -10.61 -4.72
C GLY A 58 9.46 -10.56 -6.18
N ARG A 59 10.72 -10.90 -6.45
CA ARG A 59 11.32 -10.75 -7.78
C ARG A 59 10.67 -11.62 -8.86
N THR A 60 10.20 -12.81 -8.49
CA THR A 60 9.63 -13.80 -9.42
C THR A 60 8.12 -13.92 -9.36
N GLY A 61 7.48 -13.19 -8.45
CA GLY A 61 6.03 -13.24 -8.28
C GLY A 61 5.29 -12.52 -9.41
N THR A 62 4.01 -12.88 -9.57
CA THR A 62 3.12 -12.25 -10.54
C THR A 62 2.35 -11.13 -9.88
N GLU A 63 2.35 -9.96 -10.48
CA GLU A 63 1.63 -8.80 -9.96
C GLU A 63 0.14 -8.85 -10.31
N SER A 64 -0.68 -8.44 -9.35
CA SER A 64 -2.12 -8.24 -9.53
C SER A 64 -2.52 -6.99 -8.73
N PRO A 65 -2.24 -5.78 -9.26
CA PRO A 65 -2.42 -4.55 -8.50
C PRO A 65 -3.88 -4.27 -8.09
N LEU A 66 -4.85 -4.79 -8.81
CA LEU A 66 -6.26 -4.68 -8.44
C LEU A 66 -6.64 -5.56 -7.24
N SER A 67 -5.76 -6.48 -6.85
CA SER A 67 -5.92 -7.38 -5.71
C SER A 67 -4.81 -7.21 -4.68
N ALA A 68 -4.18 -6.05 -4.64
CA ALA A 68 -3.12 -5.69 -3.69
C ALA A 68 -1.90 -6.61 -3.72
N SER A 69 -1.50 -7.09 -4.90
CA SER A 69 -0.34 -7.94 -5.10
C SER A 69 0.61 -7.26 -6.08
N ILE A 70 1.69 -6.67 -5.58
CA ILE A 70 2.64 -5.92 -6.41
C ILE A 70 4.09 -6.16 -5.99
N LYS A 71 5.01 -5.75 -6.86
CA LYS A 71 6.45 -5.69 -6.57
C LYS A 71 6.78 -4.26 -6.16
N VAL A 72 7.51 -4.11 -5.06
CA VAL A 72 7.96 -2.81 -4.58
C VAL A 72 9.45 -2.88 -4.32
N ASP A 73 10.21 -1.94 -4.89
CA ASP A 73 11.65 -1.85 -4.64
C ASP A 73 11.93 -1.43 -3.20
N THR A 74 13.08 -1.83 -2.66
CA THR A 74 13.51 -1.37 -1.32
C THR A 74 13.74 0.13 -1.32
N GLY A 75 13.52 0.75 -0.17
CA GLY A 75 13.79 2.19 0.01
C GLY A 75 12.80 2.88 0.92
N SER A 76 12.91 4.21 0.93
CA SER A 76 12.03 5.11 1.67
C SER A 76 10.97 5.69 0.74
N TYR A 77 9.75 5.73 1.21
CA TYR A 77 8.58 6.12 0.42
C TYR A 77 7.72 7.12 1.15
N ASP A 78 7.06 7.98 0.37
CA ASP A 78 5.85 8.65 0.81
C ASP A 78 4.67 7.76 0.45
N ILE A 79 3.75 7.55 1.39
CA ILE A 79 2.57 6.72 1.20
C ILE A 79 1.31 7.57 1.25
N TYR A 80 0.41 7.36 0.30
CA TYR A 80 -0.86 8.08 0.19
C TYR A 80 -2.00 7.08 0.09
N LEU A 81 -3.06 7.32 0.85
CA LEU A 81 -4.27 6.51 0.82
C LEU A 81 -5.44 7.35 0.29
N TYR A 82 -6.10 6.82 -0.72
CA TYR A 82 -7.29 7.44 -1.33
C TYR A 82 -8.48 6.49 -1.25
N ASP A 83 -9.69 7.05 -1.15
CA ASP A 83 -10.91 6.26 -1.28
C ASP A 83 -11.51 6.42 -2.68
N GLN A 84 -12.18 5.36 -3.14
CA GLN A 84 -12.84 5.40 -4.45
C GLN A 84 -13.96 4.36 -4.57
N VAL A 85 -14.84 4.58 -5.54
CA VAL A 85 -15.95 3.66 -5.88
C VAL A 85 -15.48 2.61 -6.90
N SER A 86 -14.57 2.97 -7.79
CA SER A 86 -14.10 2.08 -8.86
C SER A 86 -13.29 0.90 -8.33
N SER A 87 -13.55 -0.29 -8.89
CA SER A 87 -12.78 -1.51 -8.60
C SER A 87 -11.59 -1.73 -9.55
N THR A 88 -11.37 -0.82 -10.51
CA THR A 88 -10.35 -0.99 -11.55
C THR A 88 -9.45 0.23 -11.76
N ASN A 89 -9.76 1.36 -11.13
CA ASN A 89 -8.98 2.58 -11.31
C ASN A 89 -7.70 2.54 -10.48
N LEU A 90 -6.56 2.76 -11.12
CA LEU A 90 -5.24 2.89 -10.49
C LEU A 90 -4.67 4.31 -10.61
N ASP A 91 -5.45 5.26 -11.09
CA ASP A 91 -5.04 6.66 -11.23
C ASP A 91 -5.55 7.46 -10.03
N TYR A 92 -4.61 7.96 -9.20
CA TYR A 92 -4.97 8.68 -7.98
C TYR A 92 -5.71 9.99 -8.26
N THR A 93 -5.56 10.57 -9.45
CA THR A 93 -6.26 11.81 -9.81
C THR A 93 -7.76 11.60 -10.05
N LEU A 94 -8.18 10.34 -10.21
CA LEU A 94 -9.58 9.96 -10.42
C LEU A 94 -10.24 9.36 -9.17
N THR A 95 -9.59 9.48 -8.02
CA THR A 95 -10.14 9.02 -6.73
C THR A 95 -11.05 10.08 -6.11
N ASN A 96 -11.77 9.71 -5.04
CA ASN A 96 -12.68 10.63 -4.36
C ASN A 96 -11.93 11.61 -3.46
N SER A 97 -11.14 11.10 -2.52
CA SER A 97 -10.41 11.95 -1.56
C SER A 97 -9.13 11.29 -1.07
N LEU A 98 -8.20 12.14 -0.66
CA LEU A 98 -6.99 11.73 0.06
C LEU A 98 -7.34 11.56 1.54
N LEU A 99 -7.16 10.36 2.08
CA LEU A 99 -7.49 10.02 3.47
C LEU A 99 -6.28 10.03 4.39
N TYR A 100 -5.10 9.74 3.89
CA TYR A 100 -3.89 9.60 4.70
C TYR A 100 -2.66 9.90 3.86
N GLU A 101 -1.69 10.51 4.50
CA GLU A 101 -0.37 10.80 3.93
C GLU A 101 0.68 10.55 5.01
N GLY A 102 1.72 9.80 4.69
CA GLY A 102 2.73 9.45 5.68
C GLY A 102 3.98 8.87 5.05
N GLU A 103 4.72 8.10 5.84
CA GLU A 103 6.00 7.51 5.45
C GLU A 103 5.95 6.00 5.54
N ALA A 104 6.63 5.33 4.60
CA ALA A 104 6.81 3.89 4.60
C ALA A 104 8.24 3.53 4.22
N TYR A 105 8.69 2.39 4.74
CA TYR A 105 10.02 1.84 4.44
C TYR A 105 9.86 0.42 3.94
N VAL A 106 10.49 0.10 2.80
CA VAL A 106 10.45 -1.24 2.22
C VAL A 106 11.82 -1.91 2.40
N TYR A 107 11.81 -3.06 3.04
CA TYR A 107 13.01 -3.85 3.34
C TYR A 107 12.96 -5.19 2.64
N SER A 108 14.13 -5.72 2.24
CA SER A 108 14.24 -7.10 1.82
C SER A 108 14.39 -8.04 3.01
N ASP A 109 14.02 -9.31 2.84
CA ASP A 109 14.26 -10.34 3.86
C ASP A 109 15.75 -10.49 4.19
N GLU A 110 16.61 -10.34 3.17
CA GLU A 110 18.07 -10.42 3.34
C GLU A 110 18.60 -9.32 4.26
N ASP A 111 18.07 -8.11 4.17
CA ASP A 111 18.50 -6.98 5.01
C ASP A 111 18.13 -7.23 6.48
N LEU A 112 16.96 -7.84 6.73
CA LEU A 112 16.54 -8.20 8.08
C LEU A 112 17.44 -9.28 8.69
N ASP A 113 17.78 -10.31 7.92
CA ASP A 113 18.67 -11.38 8.37
C ASP A 113 20.04 -10.83 8.78
N ARG A 114 20.57 -9.89 8.02
CA ARG A 114 21.83 -9.22 8.34
C ARG A 114 21.77 -8.38 9.61
N THR A 115 20.62 -7.81 9.92
CA THR A 115 20.43 -6.99 11.11
C THR A 115 20.54 -7.82 12.39
N PHE A 116 20.24 -9.11 12.34
CA PHE A 116 20.29 -10.01 13.48
C PHE A 116 21.60 -10.82 13.61
N LEU A 117 22.49 -10.64 12.67
CA LEU A 117 23.81 -11.25 12.72
C LEU A 117 24.82 -10.29 13.35
#